data_334c4228eb5be89d2a7b6e323899d041
#
_entry.id   334c4228eb5be89d2a7b6e323899d041
#
_cell.length_a   1.000
_cell.length_b   1.000
_cell.length_c   1.000
_cell.angle_alpha   90.00
_cell.angle_beta   90.00
_cell.angle_gamma   90.00
#
_symmetry.space_group_name_H-M   'P 1'
#
loop_
_entity.id
_entity.type
_entity.pdbx_description
1 polymer ?
#
loop_
_entity_poly.entity_id
_entity_poly.type
_entity_poly.pdbx_seq_one_letter_code
_entity_poly.pdbx_strand_id
1 'polypeptide(L)'
;MSLKEEILKYSRQDTMQPLSPWFDKSLEDLIDSGVYSHLNILEDTGRKLVNGLIAYASKYNIYNTAIGMSGGVDSALTAALFKRAGWTVTGVTMPIHQKQVETDRGIEAIKALGIKHVHVDLTQPYEDLLTSVRVWDPEIDGNEQVIRKANLRVRLRMLTVYNVASSIKGLVASTDNFSELAAGFWTLHGDVGDVAPIQSLLKSWEVPKLAEIYGVPESTVFAKPTDGLGIADGDEDQFGFSYLEFDIVLMKLCRANMKNSHINDIILFLDAPNSEYEKINRILNRIKSSTFKRNNPYNLTHPQNSSRYAGLSKLDNTLWNNA
;
A
#
# COMPACT_ATOMS: atom_id res chain seq x y z
N MET A 1 -19.92 -2.09 -19.81
CA MET A 1 -19.61 -1.11 -18.76
C MET A 1 -18.53 -0.20 -19.30
N SER A 2 -18.69 1.13 -19.21
CA SER A 2 -17.64 2.07 -19.59
C SER A 2 -16.47 2.00 -18.58
N LEU A 3 -15.27 2.48 -18.95
CA LEU A 3 -14.14 2.50 -18.03
C LEU A 3 -14.46 3.33 -16.77
N LYS A 4 -15.19 4.45 -16.92
CA LYS A 4 -15.64 5.26 -15.78
C LYS A 4 -16.54 4.46 -14.83
N GLU A 5 -17.52 3.73 -15.34
CA GLU A 5 -18.39 2.88 -14.52
C GLU A 5 -17.60 1.78 -13.79
N GLU A 6 -16.62 1.17 -14.48
CA GLU A 6 -15.72 0.21 -13.83
C GLU A 6 -14.92 0.84 -12.69
N ILE A 7 -14.30 2.01 -12.92
CA ILE A 7 -13.52 2.72 -11.88
C ILE A 7 -14.42 3.05 -10.69
N LEU A 8 -15.62 3.56 -10.91
CA LEU A 8 -16.56 3.87 -9.83
C LEU A 8 -16.93 2.62 -9.02
N LYS A 9 -17.14 1.49 -9.69
CA LYS A 9 -17.43 0.20 -9.04
C LYS A 9 -16.22 -0.30 -8.21
N TYR A 10 -15.04 -0.39 -8.81
CA TYR A 10 -13.86 -0.96 -8.12
C TYR A 10 -13.31 -0.05 -7.02
N SER A 11 -13.47 1.27 -7.16
CA SER A 11 -13.20 2.20 -6.06
C SER A 11 -14.28 2.20 -4.99
N ARG A 12 -15.40 1.49 -5.20
CA ARG A 12 -16.59 1.51 -4.36
C ARG A 12 -17.26 2.88 -4.26
N GLN A 13 -16.93 3.81 -5.14
CA GLN A 13 -17.53 5.13 -5.15
C GLN A 13 -19.05 5.07 -5.42
N ASP A 14 -19.52 4.02 -6.12
CA ASP A 14 -20.93 3.72 -6.36
C ASP A 14 -21.73 3.38 -5.08
N THR A 15 -21.05 2.98 -4.00
CA THR A 15 -21.65 2.71 -2.69
C THR A 15 -21.52 3.88 -1.71
N MET A 16 -20.95 5.00 -2.15
CA MET A 16 -20.67 6.19 -1.36
C MET A 16 -21.45 7.39 -1.90
N GLN A 17 -21.16 8.58 -1.35
CA GLN A 17 -21.66 9.83 -1.92
C GLN A 17 -21.13 9.99 -3.36
N PRO A 18 -21.98 10.40 -4.34
CA PRO A 18 -21.52 10.67 -5.69
C PRO A 18 -20.35 11.66 -5.71
N LEU A 19 -19.47 11.52 -6.69
CA LEU A 19 -18.43 12.52 -6.93
C LEU A 19 -19.08 13.90 -7.18
N SER A 20 -18.46 14.94 -6.68
CA SER A 20 -18.89 16.29 -7.04
C SER A 20 -18.64 16.54 -8.54
N PRO A 21 -19.33 17.54 -9.16
CA PRO A 21 -19.16 17.82 -10.58
C PRO A 21 -17.70 18.06 -11.00
N TRP A 22 -16.88 18.64 -10.12
CA TRP A 22 -15.47 18.88 -10.40
C TRP A 22 -14.64 17.60 -10.38
N PHE A 23 -14.84 16.72 -9.38
CA PHE A 23 -14.18 15.43 -9.33
C PHE A 23 -14.61 14.52 -10.46
N ASP A 24 -15.89 14.51 -10.79
CA ASP A 24 -16.45 13.71 -11.88
C ASP A 24 -15.86 14.11 -13.24
N LYS A 25 -15.83 15.41 -13.54
CA LYS A 25 -15.16 15.95 -14.73
C LYS A 25 -13.66 15.67 -14.74
N SER A 26 -13.00 15.81 -13.60
CA SER A 26 -11.56 15.53 -13.48
C SER A 26 -11.23 14.06 -13.74
N LEU A 27 -12.09 13.14 -13.31
CA LEU A 27 -11.98 11.73 -13.63
C LEU A 27 -12.08 11.47 -15.13
N GLU A 28 -13.07 12.07 -15.83
CA GLU A 28 -13.19 11.98 -17.28
C GLU A 28 -11.94 12.48 -18.00
N ASP A 29 -11.43 13.65 -17.63
CA ASP A 29 -10.21 14.23 -18.22
C ASP A 29 -8.98 13.30 -18.03
N LEU A 30 -8.88 12.61 -16.89
CA LEU A 30 -7.80 11.67 -16.61
C LEU A 30 -7.96 10.36 -17.40
N ILE A 31 -9.19 9.90 -17.64
CA ILE A 31 -9.50 8.76 -18.50
C ILE A 31 -9.15 9.10 -19.94
N ASP A 32 -9.65 10.22 -20.48
CA ASP A 32 -9.43 10.65 -21.85
C ASP A 32 -7.95 10.87 -22.17
N SER A 33 -7.18 11.28 -21.19
CA SER A 33 -5.73 11.45 -21.31
C SER A 33 -4.91 10.19 -21.05
N GLY A 34 -5.56 9.04 -20.84
CA GLY A 34 -4.92 7.74 -20.66
C GLY A 34 -4.17 7.53 -19.34
N VAL A 35 -4.47 8.36 -18.33
CA VAL A 35 -3.89 8.20 -16.98
C VAL A 35 -4.53 7.01 -16.28
N TYR A 36 -5.86 6.92 -16.32
CA TYR A 36 -6.54 5.71 -15.91
C TYR A 36 -6.53 4.72 -17.07
N SER A 37 -5.79 3.65 -16.89
CA SER A 37 -5.52 2.68 -17.94
C SER A 37 -6.73 1.81 -18.25
N HIS A 38 -6.98 1.57 -19.54
CA HIS A 38 -7.90 0.53 -19.98
C HIS A 38 -7.41 -0.86 -19.59
N LEU A 39 -8.33 -1.82 -19.58
CA LEU A 39 -8.10 -3.19 -19.11
C LEU A 39 -6.86 -3.86 -19.75
N ASN A 40 -6.67 -3.74 -21.05
CA ASN A 40 -5.54 -4.34 -21.76
C ASN A 40 -4.17 -3.78 -21.32
N ILE A 41 -4.12 -2.49 -21.00
CA ILE A 41 -2.90 -1.84 -20.47
C ILE A 41 -2.65 -2.31 -19.03
N LEU A 42 -3.72 -2.43 -18.24
CA LEU A 42 -3.63 -2.90 -16.86
C LEU A 42 -3.17 -4.36 -16.79
N GLU A 43 -3.68 -5.24 -17.67
CA GLU A 43 -3.19 -6.61 -17.80
C GLU A 43 -1.70 -6.67 -18.18
N ASP A 44 -1.26 -5.79 -19.10
CA ASP A 44 0.17 -5.69 -19.45
C ASP A 44 1.01 -5.22 -18.26
N THR A 45 0.51 -4.27 -17.48
CA THR A 45 1.13 -3.83 -16.22
C THR A 45 1.27 -5.01 -15.26
N GLY A 46 0.22 -5.79 -15.06
CA GLY A 46 0.28 -7.00 -14.23
C GLY A 46 1.32 -8.02 -14.73
N ARG A 47 1.41 -8.25 -16.05
CA ARG A 47 2.46 -9.11 -16.64
C ARG A 47 3.87 -8.56 -16.37
N LYS A 48 4.08 -7.24 -16.48
CA LYS A 48 5.37 -6.60 -16.17
C LYS A 48 5.76 -6.77 -14.72
N LEU A 49 4.83 -6.64 -13.78
CA LEU A 49 5.08 -6.87 -12.34
C LEU A 49 5.49 -8.33 -12.08
N VAL A 50 4.78 -9.29 -12.67
CA VAL A 50 5.13 -10.71 -12.58
C VAL A 50 6.53 -10.98 -13.14
N ASN A 51 6.84 -10.45 -14.33
CA ASN A 51 8.17 -10.60 -14.96
C ASN A 51 9.27 -9.95 -14.11
N GLY A 52 8.99 -8.81 -13.47
CA GLY A 52 9.90 -8.17 -12.52
C GLY A 52 10.23 -9.06 -11.32
N LEU A 53 9.23 -9.72 -10.76
CA LEU A 53 9.41 -10.67 -9.67
C LEU A 53 10.21 -11.92 -10.10
N ILE A 54 10.00 -12.44 -11.31
CA ILE A 54 10.79 -13.53 -11.89
C ILE A 54 12.25 -13.11 -12.05
N ALA A 55 12.50 -11.93 -12.62
CA ALA A 55 13.84 -11.41 -12.80
C ALA A 55 14.56 -11.19 -11.46
N TYR A 56 13.85 -10.65 -10.46
CA TYR A 56 14.38 -10.48 -9.12
C TYR A 56 14.79 -11.82 -8.49
N ALA A 57 13.90 -12.82 -8.54
CA ALA A 57 14.18 -14.16 -8.02
C ALA A 57 15.43 -14.78 -8.64
N SER A 58 15.53 -14.71 -9.97
CA SER A 58 16.68 -15.24 -10.70
C SER A 58 17.98 -14.49 -10.36
N LYS A 59 17.92 -13.16 -10.26
CA LYS A 59 19.08 -12.33 -9.97
C LYS A 59 19.69 -12.61 -8.60
N TYR A 60 18.86 -12.79 -7.58
CA TYR A 60 19.31 -12.95 -6.19
C TYR A 60 19.25 -14.39 -5.68
N ASN A 61 18.79 -15.33 -6.51
CA ASN A 61 18.56 -16.72 -6.15
C ASN A 61 17.66 -16.89 -4.91
N ILE A 62 16.59 -16.10 -4.84
CA ILE A 62 15.63 -16.10 -3.73
C ILE A 62 14.23 -16.33 -4.31
N TYR A 63 13.57 -17.42 -3.88
CA TYR A 63 12.30 -17.88 -4.43
C TYR A 63 11.19 -18.06 -3.38
N ASN A 64 11.44 -17.69 -2.13
CA ASN A 64 10.48 -17.81 -1.04
C ASN A 64 10.11 -16.42 -0.53
N THR A 65 8.84 -16.23 -0.18
CA THR A 65 8.36 -14.99 0.44
C THR A 65 7.34 -15.29 1.53
N ALA A 66 7.40 -14.50 2.61
CA ALA A 66 6.34 -14.41 3.60
C ALA A 66 5.58 -13.09 3.43
N ILE A 67 4.27 -13.15 3.60
CA ILE A 67 3.39 -11.99 3.44
C ILE A 67 2.32 -11.97 4.53
N GLY A 68 2.12 -10.82 5.17
CA GLY A 68 1.01 -10.61 6.09
C GLY A 68 -0.32 -10.54 5.32
N MET A 69 -1.23 -11.48 5.59
CA MET A 69 -2.55 -11.55 4.96
C MET A 69 -3.61 -10.90 5.86
N SER A 70 -3.78 -9.60 5.67
CA SER A 70 -4.69 -8.78 6.49
C SER A 70 -6.18 -9.01 6.22
N GLY A 71 -6.51 -9.63 5.07
CA GLY A 71 -7.87 -9.71 4.54
C GLY A 71 -8.23 -8.51 3.64
N GLY A 72 -7.27 -7.62 3.39
CA GLY A 72 -7.38 -6.52 2.42
C GLY A 72 -6.88 -6.91 1.04
N VAL A 73 -7.34 -6.17 0.02
CA VAL A 73 -7.07 -6.43 -1.40
C VAL A 73 -5.59 -6.32 -1.76
N ASP A 74 -4.84 -5.42 -1.11
CA ASP A 74 -3.41 -5.20 -1.39
C ASP A 74 -2.56 -6.41 -1.06
N SER A 75 -2.74 -6.97 0.14
CA SER A 75 -2.03 -8.18 0.56
C SER A 75 -2.38 -9.38 -0.32
N ALA A 76 -3.65 -9.49 -0.71
CA ALA A 76 -4.12 -10.57 -1.56
C ALA A 76 -3.59 -10.46 -3.00
N LEU A 77 -3.60 -9.26 -3.61
CA LEU A 77 -3.00 -9.02 -4.92
C LEU A 77 -1.49 -9.29 -4.89
N THR A 78 -0.79 -8.78 -3.89
CA THR A 78 0.65 -9.01 -3.74
C THR A 78 0.96 -10.51 -3.69
N ALA A 79 0.23 -11.28 -2.87
CA ALA A 79 0.39 -12.73 -2.79
C ALA A 79 0.13 -13.42 -4.14
N ALA A 80 -0.91 -12.99 -4.87
CA ALA A 80 -1.26 -13.52 -6.19
C ALA A 80 -0.16 -13.27 -7.24
N LEU A 81 0.44 -12.08 -7.25
CA LEU A 81 1.55 -11.73 -8.15
C LEU A 81 2.80 -12.58 -7.87
N PHE A 82 3.21 -12.71 -6.60
CA PHE A 82 4.32 -13.61 -6.23
C PHE A 82 4.04 -15.05 -6.60
N LYS A 83 2.83 -15.56 -6.33
CA LYS A 83 2.42 -16.92 -6.74
C LYS A 83 2.49 -17.09 -8.25
N ARG A 84 1.99 -16.11 -9.02
CA ARG A 84 2.04 -16.13 -10.49
C ARG A 84 3.46 -16.10 -11.04
N ALA A 85 4.37 -15.44 -10.33
CA ALA A 85 5.80 -15.40 -10.66
C ALA A 85 6.57 -16.67 -10.28
N GLY A 86 5.90 -17.69 -9.74
CA GLY A 86 6.50 -18.99 -9.39
C GLY A 86 7.21 -19.03 -8.03
N TRP A 87 7.01 -18.01 -7.17
CA TRP A 87 7.54 -18.03 -5.81
C TRP A 87 6.78 -19.01 -4.91
N THR A 88 7.48 -19.55 -3.92
CA THR A 88 6.85 -20.23 -2.80
C THR A 88 6.35 -19.18 -1.80
N VAL A 89 5.04 -18.96 -1.78
CA VAL A 89 4.42 -17.92 -0.94
C VAL A 89 3.88 -18.53 0.35
N THR A 90 4.21 -17.90 1.47
CA THR A 90 3.65 -18.22 2.80
C THR A 90 2.83 -17.03 3.29
N GLY A 91 1.52 -17.16 3.28
CA GLY A 91 0.58 -16.17 3.84
C GLY A 91 0.49 -16.34 5.35
N VAL A 92 0.66 -15.22 6.08
CA VAL A 92 0.64 -15.20 7.55
C VAL A 92 -0.55 -14.38 8.02
N THR A 93 -1.50 -15.00 8.72
CA THR A 93 -2.59 -14.29 9.39
C THR A 93 -2.23 -14.05 10.85
N MET A 94 -2.36 -12.80 11.30
CA MET A 94 -1.84 -12.33 12.60
C MET A 94 -2.89 -11.44 13.31
N PRO A 95 -3.99 -12.01 13.80
CA PRO A 95 -5.01 -11.22 14.49
C PRO A 95 -4.46 -10.58 15.77
N ILE A 96 -4.87 -9.31 16.01
CA ILE A 96 -4.68 -8.57 17.28
C ILE A 96 -5.95 -7.73 17.47
N HIS A 97 -6.91 -8.22 18.24
CA HIS A 97 -8.19 -7.56 18.52
C HIS A 97 -8.95 -7.09 17.25
N GLN A 98 -8.70 -7.69 16.11
CA GLN A 98 -9.38 -7.34 14.86
C GLN A 98 -10.69 -8.10 14.72
N LYS A 99 -11.57 -7.63 13.83
CA LYS A 99 -12.82 -8.30 13.50
C LYS A 99 -12.52 -9.67 12.85
N GLN A 100 -13.19 -10.73 13.32
CA GLN A 100 -12.98 -12.10 12.80
C GLN A 100 -13.15 -12.17 11.27
N VAL A 101 -14.13 -11.43 10.73
CA VAL A 101 -14.38 -11.39 9.28
C VAL A 101 -13.16 -10.93 8.45
N GLU A 102 -12.28 -10.11 9.00
CA GLU A 102 -11.04 -9.69 8.30
C GLU A 102 -10.03 -10.83 8.25
N THR A 103 -9.87 -11.55 9.38
CA THR A 103 -9.03 -12.75 9.43
C THR A 103 -9.55 -13.83 8.48
N ASP A 104 -10.86 -14.05 8.46
CA ASP A 104 -11.51 -15.05 7.61
C ASP A 104 -11.31 -14.74 6.12
N ARG A 105 -11.42 -13.47 5.70
CA ARG A 105 -11.09 -13.03 4.33
C ARG A 105 -9.62 -13.32 3.97
N GLY A 106 -8.69 -13.05 4.90
CA GLY A 106 -7.28 -13.39 4.69
C GLY A 106 -7.07 -14.89 4.47
N ILE A 107 -7.75 -15.72 5.26
CA ILE A 107 -7.71 -17.19 5.12
C ILE A 107 -8.38 -17.65 3.81
N GLU A 108 -9.50 -17.03 3.43
CA GLU A 108 -10.19 -17.31 2.16
C GLU A 108 -9.27 -17.01 0.96
N ALA A 109 -8.62 -15.85 0.95
CA ALA A 109 -7.67 -15.47 -0.10
C ALA A 109 -6.48 -16.44 -0.16
N ILE A 110 -5.91 -16.86 0.98
CA ILE A 110 -4.84 -17.87 1.06
C ILE A 110 -5.28 -19.18 0.41
N LYS A 111 -6.49 -19.66 0.72
CA LYS A 111 -7.05 -20.90 0.17
C LYS A 111 -7.30 -20.78 -1.34
N ALA A 112 -7.94 -19.69 -1.78
CA ALA A 112 -8.22 -19.43 -3.19
C ALA A 112 -6.95 -19.38 -4.03
N LEU A 113 -5.91 -18.72 -3.52
CA LEU A 113 -4.61 -18.65 -4.17
C LEU A 113 -3.79 -19.95 -4.06
N GLY A 114 -4.19 -20.91 -3.23
CA GLY A 114 -3.45 -22.16 -3.03
C GLY A 114 -2.01 -21.96 -2.52
N ILE A 115 -1.82 -21.01 -1.60
CA ILE A 115 -0.53 -20.73 -0.96
C ILE A 115 -0.45 -21.33 0.44
N LYS A 116 0.77 -21.44 1.00
CA LYS A 116 0.96 -21.94 2.36
C LYS A 116 0.35 -21.00 3.38
N HIS A 117 -0.19 -21.52 4.46
CA HIS A 117 -0.79 -20.74 5.54
C HIS A 117 -0.06 -20.95 6.86
N VAL A 118 0.25 -19.84 7.53
CA VAL A 118 0.69 -19.79 8.93
C VAL A 118 -0.27 -18.87 9.68
N HIS A 119 -0.80 -19.34 10.79
CA HIS A 119 -1.66 -18.54 11.66
C HIS A 119 -0.96 -18.31 12.99
N VAL A 120 -0.85 -17.04 13.40
CA VAL A 120 -0.25 -16.65 14.68
C VAL A 120 -1.15 -15.63 15.34
N ASP A 121 -1.88 -16.02 16.38
CA ASP A 121 -2.62 -15.07 17.21
C ASP A 121 -1.62 -14.25 18.05
N LEU A 122 -1.56 -12.95 17.77
CA LEU A 122 -0.65 -12.02 18.44
C LEU A 122 -1.36 -11.19 19.53
N THR A 123 -2.59 -11.55 19.89
CA THR A 123 -3.38 -10.79 20.89
C THR A 123 -2.66 -10.76 22.23
N GLN A 124 -2.32 -11.92 22.79
CA GLN A 124 -1.64 -11.98 24.09
C GLN A 124 -0.21 -11.38 24.04
N PRO A 125 0.64 -11.70 23.02
CA PRO A 125 1.95 -11.03 22.88
C PRO A 125 1.85 -9.50 22.78
N TYR A 126 0.79 -8.97 22.14
CA TYR A 126 0.57 -7.53 22.08
C TYR A 126 0.23 -6.93 23.46
N GLU A 127 -0.64 -7.56 24.23
CA GLU A 127 -1.01 -7.10 25.58
C GLU A 127 0.19 -7.12 26.55
N ASP A 128 1.02 -8.16 26.48
CA ASP A 128 2.22 -8.28 27.27
C ASP A 128 3.24 -7.18 26.89
N LEU A 129 3.43 -6.95 25.59
CA LEU A 129 4.29 -5.89 25.09
C LEU A 129 3.76 -4.49 25.48
N LEU A 130 2.45 -4.26 25.33
CA LEU A 130 1.81 -3.00 25.68
C LEU A 130 2.00 -2.70 27.18
N THR A 131 1.86 -3.70 28.03
CA THR A 131 2.10 -3.57 29.47
C THR A 131 3.54 -3.22 29.78
N SER A 132 4.50 -3.88 29.11
CA SER A 132 5.92 -3.64 29.29
C SER A 132 6.35 -2.22 28.88
N VAL A 133 5.82 -1.68 27.78
CA VAL A 133 6.19 -0.33 27.30
C VAL A 133 5.43 0.80 28.01
N ARG A 134 4.39 0.52 28.78
CA ARG A 134 3.68 1.53 29.59
C ARG A 134 4.52 2.18 30.65
N VAL A 135 5.56 1.50 31.11
CA VAL A 135 6.51 2.03 32.12
C VAL A 135 7.18 3.33 31.67
N TRP A 136 7.25 3.56 30.35
CA TRP A 136 7.90 4.74 29.75
C TRP A 136 6.93 5.84 29.34
N ASP A 137 5.63 5.67 29.65
CA ASP A 137 4.59 6.54 29.14
C ASP A 137 3.68 7.06 30.23
N PRO A 138 4.06 8.18 30.88
CA PRO A 138 3.17 8.89 31.74
C PRO A 138 2.17 9.70 30.89
N GLU A 139 0.91 9.32 30.89
CA GLU A 139 -0.23 10.19 30.58
C GLU A 139 -0.29 10.84 29.19
N ILE A 140 -0.12 10.09 28.08
CA ILE A 140 -0.58 10.55 26.77
C ILE A 140 -2.03 10.10 26.62
N ASP A 141 -2.97 11.02 26.77
CA ASP A 141 -4.39 10.80 26.53
C ASP A 141 -4.80 11.14 25.09
N GLY A 142 -5.85 10.47 24.58
CA GLY A 142 -6.52 10.82 23.34
C GLY A 142 -6.01 10.13 22.09
N ASN A 143 -6.15 10.80 20.93
CA ASN A 143 -5.87 10.25 19.60
C ASN A 143 -4.40 9.79 19.41
N GLU A 144 -3.44 10.46 20.06
CA GLU A 144 -2.02 10.07 19.99
C GLU A 144 -1.78 8.70 20.61
N GLN A 145 -2.44 8.37 21.70
CA GLN A 145 -2.37 7.05 22.32
C GLN A 145 -2.92 5.96 21.38
N VAL A 146 -4.03 6.24 20.67
CA VAL A 146 -4.62 5.30 19.70
C VAL A 146 -3.64 5.01 18.57
N ILE A 147 -3.04 6.05 17.98
CA ILE A 147 -2.04 5.91 16.90
C ILE A 147 -0.80 5.15 17.38
N ARG A 148 -0.29 5.44 18.57
CA ARG A 148 0.85 4.76 19.15
C ARG A 148 0.59 3.26 19.34
N LYS A 149 -0.56 2.90 19.91
CA LYS A 149 -0.99 1.51 20.08
C LYS A 149 -1.18 0.80 18.75
N ALA A 150 -1.75 1.48 17.76
CA ALA A 150 -1.89 1.01 16.39
C ALA A 150 -0.52 0.69 15.77
N ASN A 151 0.42 1.63 15.82
CA ASN A 151 1.78 1.46 15.33
C ASN A 151 2.52 0.29 16.01
N LEU A 152 2.26 0.04 17.29
CA LEU A 152 2.85 -1.10 18.00
C LEU A 152 2.34 -2.44 17.46
N ARG A 153 1.01 -2.54 17.17
CA ARG A 153 0.41 -3.74 16.54
C ARG A 153 1.07 -4.03 15.18
N VAL A 154 1.22 -2.99 14.36
CA VAL A 154 1.80 -3.12 13.02
C VAL A 154 3.24 -3.61 13.09
N ARG A 155 4.07 -3.03 13.99
CA ARG A 155 5.46 -3.46 14.16
C ARG A 155 5.59 -4.88 14.73
N LEU A 156 4.69 -5.30 15.62
CA LEU A 156 4.65 -6.68 16.11
C LEU A 156 4.32 -7.68 14.99
N ARG A 157 3.39 -7.34 14.11
CA ARG A 157 3.10 -8.13 12.91
C ARG A 157 4.33 -8.22 12.00
N MET A 158 5.01 -7.10 11.74
CA MET A 158 6.20 -7.08 10.89
C MET A 158 7.33 -7.94 11.47
N LEU A 159 7.59 -7.84 12.77
CA LEU A 159 8.56 -8.70 13.47
C LEU A 159 8.24 -10.19 13.23
N THR A 160 6.97 -10.56 13.33
CA THR A 160 6.50 -11.93 13.14
C THR A 160 6.67 -12.40 11.69
N VAL A 161 6.31 -11.56 10.71
CA VAL A 161 6.47 -11.91 9.27
C VAL A 161 7.95 -12.08 8.91
N TYR A 162 8.85 -11.21 9.42
CA TYR A 162 10.30 -11.36 9.21
C TYR A 162 10.85 -12.64 9.83
N ASN A 163 10.36 -13.03 11.01
CA ASN A 163 10.75 -14.30 11.61
C ASN A 163 10.29 -15.51 10.77
N VAL A 164 9.06 -15.46 10.22
CA VAL A 164 8.58 -16.49 9.29
C VAL A 164 9.41 -16.49 8.00
N ALA A 165 9.68 -15.33 7.41
CA ALA A 165 10.51 -15.20 6.20
C ALA A 165 11.90 -15.81 6.41
N SER A 166 12.54 -15.52 7.54
CA SER A 166 13.84 -16.09 7.90
C SER A 166 13.80 -17.62 8.00
N SER A 167 12.73 -18.18 8.59
CA SER A 167 12.59 -19.64 8.75
C SER A 167 12.46 -20.39 7.42
N ILE A 168 11.95 -19.73 6.39
CA ILE A 168 11.79 -20.29 5.03
C ILE A 168 12.91 -19.84 4.07
N LYS A 169 13.95 -19.18 4.56
CA LYS A 169 15.02 -18.56 3.74
C LYS A 169 14.45 -17.66 2.63
N GLY A 170 13.51 -16.81 2.98
CA GLY A 170 12.78 -15.95 2.08
C GLY A 170 12.85 -14.48 2.48
N LEU A 171 12.13 -13.65 1.73
CA LEU A 171 11.96 -12.22 1.95
C LEU A 171 10.54 -11.90 2.42
N VAL A 172 10.36 -10.70 2.94
CA VAL A 172 9.04 -10.16 3.28
C VAL A 172 8.49 -9.38 2.10
N ALA A 173 7.30 -9.74 1.63
CA ALA A 173 6.59 -8.97 0.61
C ALA A 173 5.98 -7.70 1.22
N SER A 174 6.19 -6.56 0.59
CA SER A 174 5.55 -5.28 0.90
C SER A 174 4.20 -5.19 0.19
N THR A 175 3.20 -4.64 0.85
CA THR A 175 1.82 -4.60 0.35
C THR A 175 1.30 -3.18 0.11
N ASP A 176 2.14 -2.17 0.27
CA ASP A 176 1.80 -0.78 0.07
C ASP A 176 1.66 -0.44 -1.43
N ASN A 177 0.66 0.34 -1.76
CA ASN A 177 0.36 0.83 -3.10
C ASN A 177 0.77 2.29 -3.27
N PHE A 178 0.62 2.85 -4.49
CA PHE A 178 1.05 4.21 -4.79
C PHE A 178 0.24 5.28 -4.03
N SER A 179 -1.05 5.06 -3.85
CA SER A 179 -1.92 5.99 -3.13
C SER A 179 -1.53 6.07 -1.65
N GLU A 180 -1.27 4.93 -1.03
CA GLU A 180 -0.77 4.84 0.35
C GLU A 180 0.63 5.45 0.47
N LEU A 181 1.53 5.18 -0.48
CA LEU A 181 2.86 5.80 -0.54
C LEU A 181 2.76 7.32 -0.58
N ALA A 182 1.89 7.87 -1.43
CA ALA A 182 1.69 9.30 -1.56
C ALA A 182 1.06 9.92 -0.31
N ALA A 183 0.05 9.24 0.27
CA ALA A 183 -0.60 9.67 1.51
C ALA A 183 0.27 9.48 2.77
N GLY A 184 1.38 8.74 2.68
CA GLY A 184 2.17 8.33 3.84
C GLY A 184 1.37 7.47 4.81
N PHE A 185 0.46 6.66 4.27
CA PHE A 185 -0.45 5.83 5.05
C PHE A 185 0.18 4.47 5.33
N TRP A 186 1.24 4.48 6.09
CA TRP A 186 1.91 3.30 6.64
C TRP A 186 2.65 3.65 7.93
N THR A 187 2.93 2.64 8.73
CA THR A 187 3.77 2.72 9.92
C THR A 187 5.24 2.54 9.54
N LEU A 188 6.09 3.51 9.88
CA LEU A 188 7.54 3.37 9.70
C LEU A 188 8.05 2.09 10.40
N HIS A 189 8.80 1.27 9.65
CA HIS A 189 9.32 -0.03 10.10
C HIS A 189 8.23 -1.04 10.51
N GLY A 190 7.02 -0.91 9.93
CA GLY A 190 5.89 -1.77 10.29
C GLY A 190 5.15 -2.39 9.10
N ASP A 191 5.05 -1.69 7.96
CA ASP A 191 4.28 -2.16 6.81
C ASP A 191 5.14 -2.45 5.58
N VAL A 192 6.30 -1.78 5.44
CA VAL A 192 7.15 -1.89 4.26
C VAL A 192 8.11 -3.08 4.42
N GLY A 193 8.00 -4.04 3.50
CA GLY A 193 8.86 -5.22 3.42
C GLY A 193 10.04 -5.02 2.45
N ASP A 194 10.62 -6.15 2.01
CA ASP A 194 11.85 -6.17 1.20
C ASP A 194 11.57 -5.97 -0.30
N VAL A 195 10.41 -6.41 -0.80
CA VAL A 195 10.02 -6.34 -2.20
C VAL A 195 8.59 -5.83 -2.33
N ALA A 196 8.42 -4.71 -3.02
CA ALA A 196 7.17 -3.98 -3.16
C ALA A 196 6.65 -4.02 -4.62
N PRO A 197 5.86 -5.03 -5.02
CA PRO A 197 5.42 -5.17 -6.40
C PRO A 197 4.31 -4.21 -6.79
N ILE A 198 3.47 -3.76 -5.86
CA ILE A 198 2.28 -2.95 -6.17
C ILE A 198 2.44 -1.46 -5.85
N GLN A 199 3.62 -1.01 -5.45
CA GLN A 199 3.88 0.37 -5.02
C GLN A 199 3.73 1.42 -6.14
N SER A 200 3.56 0.99 -7.38
CA SER A 200 3.27 1.86 -8.52
C SER A 200 1.78 1.90 -8.91
N LEU A 201 0.93 1.12 -8.25
CA LEU A 201 -0.48 0.96 -8.60
C LEU A 201 -1.39 1.87 -7.77
N LEU A 202 -2.42 2.42 -8.41
CA LEU A 202 -3.47 3.20 -7.75
C LEU A 202 -4.44 2.30 -6.98
N LYS A 203 -4.73 2.68 -5.73
CA LYS A 203 -5.64 1.97 -4.84
C LYS A 203 -7.08 1.96 -5.35
N SER A 204 -7.52 3.05 -5.94
CA SER A 204 -8.92 3.22 -6.34
C SER A 204 -9.34 2.35 -7.53
N TRP A 205 -8.40 1.95 -8.40
CA TRP A 205 -8.72 1.24 -9.63
C TRP A 205 -7.81 0.05 -9.92
N GLU A 206 -6.48 0.29 -9.99
CA GLU A 206 -5.55 -0.69 -10.54
C GLU A 206 -5.36 -1.89 -9.61
N VAL A 207 -5.30 -1.65 -8.31
CA VAL A 207 -5.14 -2.71 -7.30
C VAL A 207 -6.36 -3.64 -7.29
N PRO A 208 -7.61 -3.19 -7.10
CA PRO A 208 -8.74 -4.11 -7.01
C PRO A 208 -9.04 -4.79 -8.36
N LYS A 209 -8.82 -4.10 -9.49
CA LYS A 209 -9.04 -4.72 -10.82
C LYS A 209 -8.00 -5.80 -11.12
N LEU A 210 -6.73 -5.55 -10.84
CA LEU A 210 -5.70 -6.59 -10.96
C LEU A 210 -5.94 -7.75 -10.00
N ALA A 211 -6.40 -7.49 -8.79
CA ALA A 211 -6.72 -8.53 -7.83
C ALA A 211 -7.79 -9.50 -8.38
N GLU A 212 -8.85 -8.97 -8.99
CA GLU A 212 -9.85 -9.79 -9.68
C GLU A 212 -9.22 -10.62 -10.82
N ILE A 213 -8.41 -10.00 -11.69
CA ILE A 213 -7.74 -10.67 -12.82
C ILE A 213 -6.84 -11.82 -12.33
N TYR A 214 -6.17 -11.65 -11.20
CA TYR A 214 -5.28 -12.66 -10.61
C TYR A 214 -5.96 -13.64 -9.66
N GLY A 215 -7.32 -13.66 -9.63
CA GLY A 215 -8.11 -14.67 -8.95
C GLY A 215 -8.26 -14.48 -7.44
N VAL A 216 -8.12 -13.24 -6.97
CA VAL A 216 -8.46 -12.88 -5.58
C VAL A 216 -9.98 -12.96 -5.40
N PRO A 217 -10.50 -13.54 -4.30
CA PRO A 217 -11.94 -13.64 -4.05
C PRO A 217 -12.64 -12.27 -4.05
N GLU A 218 -13.86 -12.24 -4.57
CA GLU A 218 -14.69 -11.03 -4.67
C GLU A 218 -14.93 -10.39 -3.29
N SER A 219 -15.10 -11.20 -2.24
CA SER A 219 -15.22 -10.77 -0.85
C SER A 219 -14.04 -9.91 -0.37
N THR A 220 -12.86 -10.14 -0.93
CA THR A 220 -11.63 -9.38 -0.64
C THR A 220 -11.47 -8.19 -1.58
N VAL A 221 -11.78 -8.36 -2.89
CA VAL A 221 -11.69 -7.28 -3.90
C VAL A 221 -12.55 -6.08 -3.53
N PHE A 222 -13.78 -6.32 -3.08
CA PHE A 222 -14.74 -5.28 -2.70
C PHE A 222 -14.85 -5.04 -1.20
N ALA A 223 -13.91 -5.54 -0.38
CA ALA A 223 -13.86 -5.24 1.04
C ALA A 223 -13.66 -3.72 1.28
N LYS A 224 -14.36 -3.16 2.27
CA LYS A 224 -14.14 -1.76 2.67
C LYS A 224 -12.68 -1.61 3.12
N PRO A 225 -11.93 -0.62 2.60
CA PRO A 225 -10.57 -0.35 3.07
C PRO A 225 -10.57 -0.02 4.57
N THR A 226 -9.76 -0.72 5.33
CA THR A 226 -9.60 -0.50 6.78
C THR A 226 -8.19 -0.89 7.18
N ASP A 227 -7.60 -0.10 8.07
CA ASP A 227 -6.31 -0.41 8.68
C ASP A 227 -6.39 -1.54 9.73
N GLY A 228 -7.60 -1.98 10.08
CA GLY A 228 -7.83 -2.99 11.11
C GLY A 228 -7.37 -2.56 12.51
N LEU A 229 -7.12 -1.28 12.73
CA LEU A 229 -6.55 -0.74 13.97
C LEU A 229 -7.62 -0.11 14.88
N GLY A 230 -8.87 0.04 14.38
CA GLY A 230 -9.98 0.58 15.14
C GLY A 230 -9.90 2.08 15.40
N ILE A 231 -9.21 2.82 14.53
CA ILE A 231 -9.12 4.29 14.60
C ILE A 231 -10.39 4.92 14.03
N ALA A 232 -10.92 4.37 12.94
CA ALA A 232 -12.18 4.75 12.31
C ALA A 232 -12.86 3.51 11.71
N ASP A 233 -14.07 3.66 11.17
CA ASP A 233 -14.76 2.55 10.49
C ASP A 233 -14.14 2.16 9.16
N GLY A 234 -13.25 3.01 8.61
CA GLY A 234 -12.44 2.78 7.41
C GLY A 234 -11.43 3.89 7.20
N ASP A 235 -10.48 3.64 6.30
CA ASP A 235 -9.41 4.57 5.97
C ASP A 235 -9.97 5.90 5.43
N GLU A 236 -10.97 5.82 4.57
CA GLU A 236 -11.62 6.97 3.94
C GLU A 236 -12.38 7.84 4.94
N ASP A 237 -12.98 7.23 5.97
CA ASP A 237 -13.61 7.95 7.08
C ASP A 237 -12.57 8.71 7.91
N GLN A 238 -11.38 8.14 8.09
CA GLN A 238 -10.26 8.80 8.77
C GLN A 238 -9.70 9.98 7.95
N PHE A 239 -9.66 9.84 6.64
CA PHE A 239 -9.14 10.88 5.74
C PHE A 239 -10.14 12.01 5.50
N GLY A 240 -11.44 11.68 5.44
CA GLY A 240 -12.51 12.58 5.03
C GLY A 240 -12.56 12.83 3.52
N PHE A 241 -12.01 11.89 2.73
CA PHE A 241 -12.11 11.80 1.27
C PHE A 241 -11.94 10.33 0.85
N SER A 242 -12.47 9.98 -0.34
CA SER A 242 -12.30 8.64 -0.88
C SER A 242 -10.93 8.45 -1.53
N TYR A 243 -10.49 7.18 -1.66
CA TYR A 243 -9.26 6.88 -2.42
C TYR A 243 -9.36 7.36 -3.87
N LEU A 244 -10.55 7.33 -4.49
CA LEU A 244 -10.72 7.85 -5.84
C LEU A 244 -10.52 9.37 -5.91
N GLU A 245 -11.09 10.13 -4.98
CA GLU A 245 -10.87 11.58 -4.90
C GLU A 245 -9.40 11.92 -4.66
N PHE A 246 -8.74 11.15 -3.78
CA PHE A 246 -7.30 11.29 -3.54
C PHE A 246 -6.48 11.03 -4.81
N ASP A 247 -6.73 9.91 -5.51
CA ASP A 247 -6.00 9.52 -6.70
C ASP A 247 -6.22 10.49 -7.86
N ILE A 248 -7.42 11.07 -8.02
CA ILE A 248 -7.71 12.11 -9.01
C ILE A 248 -6.80 13.34 -8.77
N VAL A 249 -6.76 13.85 -7.53
CA VAL A 249 -5.89 14.99 -7.20
C VAL A 249 -4.42 14.63 -7.39
N LEU A 250 -3.99 13.48 -6.87
CA LEU A 250 -2.61 12.99 -6.97
C LEU A 250 -2.15 12.90 -8.43
N MET A 251 -2.96 12.32 -9.31
CA MET A 251 -2.60 12.15 -10.72
C MET A 251 -2.58 13.45 -11.51
N LYS A 252 -3.49 14.38 -11.21
CA LYS A 252 -3.40 15.76 -11.76
C LYS A 252 -2.08 16.42 -11.36
N LEU A 253 -1.64 16.26 -10.12
CA LEU A 253 -0.38 16.83 -9.62
C LEU A 253 0.85 16.17 -10.24
N CYS A 254 0.88 14.84 -10.33
CA CYS A 254 2.01 14.12 -10.93
C CYS A 254 2.26 14.55 -12.39
N ARG A 255 1.20 14.90 -13.13
CA ARG A 255 1.32 15.40 -14.52
C ARG A 255 1.74 16.84 -14.62
N ALA A 256 1.43 17.65 -13.62
CA ALA A 256 1.64 19.09 -13.65
C ALA A 256 3.10 19.51 -13.65
N ASN A 257 4.02 18.63 -13.29
CA ASN A 257 5.47 18.92 -13.16
C ASN A 257 5.76 20.22 -12.39
N MET A 258 4.95 20.49 -11.34
CA MET A 258 5.05 21.73 -10.57
C MET A 258 6.30 21.73 -9.69
N LYS A 259 7.07 22.80 -9.74
CA LYS A 259 8.26 22.99 -8.91
C LYS A 259 8.03 24.12 -7.91
N ASN A 260 8.34 23.85 -6.62
CA ASN A 260 8.39 24.89 -5.56
C ASN A 260 7.12 25.74 -5.43
N SER A 261 5.93 25.12 -5.55
CA SER A 261 4.65 25.84 -5.47
C SER A 261 4.08 25.81 -4.06
N HIS A 262 3.45 26.91 -3.64
CA HIS A 262 2.64 26.93 -2.43
C HIS A 262 1.32 26.18 -2.64
N ILE A 263 0.70 25.69 -1.57
CA ILE A 263 -0.56 24.93 -1.65
C ILE A 263 -1.65 25.74 -2.37
N ASN A 264 -1.74 27.03 -2.10
CA ASN A 264 -2.72 27.90 -2.76
C ASN A 264 -2.50 27.99 -4.28
N ASP A 265 -1.24 28.05 -4.73
CA ASP A 265 -0.91 28.06 -6.17
C ASP A 265 -1.30 26.73 -6.82
N ILE A 266 -1.14 25.64 -6.10
CA ILE A 266 -1.54 24.29 -6.55
C ILE A 266 -3.07 24.23 -6.71
N ILE A 267 -3.83 24.73 -5.74
CA ILE A 267 -5.29 24.74 -5.81
C ILE A 267 -5.78 25.61 -6.97
N LEU A 268 -5.17 26.77 -7.20
CA LEU A 268 -5.45 27.63 -8.36
C LEU A 268 -5.13 26.91 -9.68
N PHE A 269 -4.01 26.20 -9.75
CA PHE A 269 -3.64 25.40 -10.91
C PHE A 269 -4.66 24.28 -11.21
N LEU A 270 -5.21 23.66 -10.18
CA LEU A 270 -6.23 22.62 -10.33
C LEU A 270 -7.57 23.16 -10.85
N ASP A 271 -7.76 24.48 -10.86
CA ASP A 271 -9.01 25.17 -11.25
C ASP A 271 -10.25 24.57 -10.54
N ALA A 272 -10.09 24.34 -9.25
CA ALA A 272 -11.14 23.75 -8.43
C ALA A 272 -12.08 24.83 -7.87
N PRO A 273 -13.40 24.59 -7.83
CA PRO A 273 -14.34 25.53 -7.24
C PRO A 273 -14.13 25.64 -5.73
N ASN A 274 -14.54 26.78 -5.15
CA ASN A 274 -14.40 27.03 -3.72
C ASN A 274 -15.04 25.95 -2.84
N SER A 275 -16.08 25.26 -3.32
CA SER A 275 -16.72 24.15 -2.62
C SER A 275 -15.79 22.97 -2.37
N GLU A 276 -14.76 22.79 -3.19
CA GLU A 276 -13.79 21.69 -3.09
C GLU A 276 -12.50 22.09 -2.35
N TYR A 277 -12.35 23.38 -2.03
CA TYR A 277 -11.13 23.91 -1.45
C TYR A 277 -10.67 23.14 -0.21
N GLU A 278 -11.56 22.91 0.74
CA GLU A 278 -11.21 22.24 2.01
C GLU A 278 -10.76 20.80 1.80
N LYS A 279 -11.47 20.06 0.93
CA LYS A 279 -11.15 18.67 0.62
C LYS A 279 -9.78 18.57 -0.07
N ILE A 280 -9.56 19.37 -1.12
CA ILE A 280 -8.29 19.41 -1.85
C ILE A 280 -7.15 19.84 -0.93
N ASN A 281 -7.34 20.88 -0.13
CA ASN A 281 -6.34 21.32 0.83
C ASN A 281 -5.97 20.22 1.84
N ARG A 282 -6.95 19.43 2.30
CA ARG A 282 -6.71 18.27 3.18
C ARG A 282 -5.87 17.21 2.49
N ILE A 283 -6.16 16.88 1.23
CA ILE A 283 -5.38 15.94 0.40
C ILE A 283 -3.94 16.46 0.25
N LEU A 284 -3.75 17.71 -0.15
CA LEU A 284 -2.42 18.32 -0.34
C LEU A 284 -1.59 18.33 0.95
N ASN A 285 -2.21 18.71 2.07
CA ASN A 285 -1.55 18.69 3.36
C ASN A 285 -1.15 17.28 3.79
N ARG A 286 -1.98 16.27 3.48
CA ARG A 286 -1.64 14.87 3.73
C ARG A 286 -0.40 14.44 2.96
N ILE A 287 -0.34 14.73 1.66
CA ILE A 287 0.82 14.44 0.80
C ILE A 287 2.07 15.15 1.31
N LYS A 288 1.96 16.44 1.67
CA LYS A 288 3.06 17.27 2.14
C LYS A 288 3.61 16.80 3.49
N SER A 289 2.74 16.61 4.48
CA SER A 289 3.13 16.26 5.85
C SER A 289 3.76 14.86 5.95
N SER A 290 3.53 13.99 4.97
CA SER A 290 4.06 12.62 4.94
C SER A 290 5.35 12.47 4.12
N THR A 291 5.90 13.54 3.55
CA THR A 291 7.09 13.50 2.68
C THR A 291 8.28 12.83 3.34
N PHE A 292 8.49 13.07 4.64
CA PHE A 292 9.60 12.48 5.40
C PHE A 292 9.57 10.95 5.43
N LYS A 293 8.38 10.33 5.33
CA LYS A 293 8.24 8.87 5.32
C LYS A 293 8.80 8.25 4.05
N ARG A 294 8.72 8.94 2.91
CA ARG A 294 9.21 8.46 1.61
C ARG A 294 10.74 8.51 1.48
N ASN A 295 11.41 9.22 2.39
CA ASN A 295 12.87 9.36 2.45
C ASN A 295 13.44 8.76 3.74
N ASN A 296 13.12 7.51 4.03
CA ASN A 296 13.51 6.84 5.27
C ASN A 296 14.39 5.60 4.98
N PRO A 297 15.57 5.47 5.61
CA PRO A 297 16.23 6.48 6.46
C PRO A 297 16.74 7.69 5.65
N TYR A 298 16.63 8.90 6.22
CA TYR A 298 17.19 10.10 5.60
C TYR A 298 18.71 10.12 5.73
N ASN A 299 19.39 10.10 4.61
CA ASN A 299 20.83 10.15 4.55
C ASN A 299 21.32 11.60 4.52
N LEU A 300 22.03 12.04 5.55
CA LEU A 300 22.64 13.39 5.60
C LEU A 300 23.67 13.61 4.49
N THR A 301 24.44 12.56 4.19
CA THR A 301 25.32 12.52 3.02
C THR A 301 24.89 11.33 2.19
N HIS A 302 24.28 11.60 1.00
CA HIS A 302 23.77 10.52 0.18
C HIS A 302 24.92 9.57 -0.23
N PRO A 303 24.85 8.27 0.11
CA PRO A 303 25.97 7.35 -0.14
C PRO A 303 26.40 7.32 -1.60
N GLN A 304 25.43 7.48 -2.53
CA GLN A 304 25.68 7.50 -3.97
C GLN A 304 26.61 8.63 -4.43
N ASN A 305 26.76 9.69 -3.64
CA ASN A 305 27.67 10.79 -3.93
C ASN A 305 29.10 10.55 -3.39
N SER A 306 29.34 9.42 -2.73
CA SER A 306 30.65 9.07 -2.21
C SER A 306 31.41 8.15 -3.19
N SER A 307 32.74 8.33 -3.27
CA SER A 307 33.61 7.43 -4.04
C SER A 307 33.56 5.98 -3.53
N ARG A 308 33.28 5.79 -2.22
CA ARG A 308 33.12 4.48 -1.61
C ARG A 308 31.88 3.76 -2.12
N TYR A 309 30.76 4.46 -2.24
CA TYR A 309 29.53 3.89 -2.80
C TYR A 309 29.67 3.57 -4.30
N ALA A 310 30.33 4.46 -5.05
CA ALA A 310 30.62 4.18 -6.46
C ALA A 310 31.50 2.93 -6.64
N GLY A 311 32.45 2.70 -5.74
CA GLY A 311 33.26 1.48 -5.69
C GLY A 311 32.44 0.24 -5.38
N LEU A 312 31.55 0.31 -4.39
CA LEU A 312 30.64 -0.77 -4.01
C LEU A 312 29.66 -1.10 -5.16
N SER A 313 29.07 -0.10 -5.78
CA SER A 313 28.15 -0.29 -6.91
C SER A 313 28.84 -0.94 -8.11
N LYS A 314 30.12 -0.61 -8.38
CA LYS A 314 30.91 -1.30 -9.42
C LYS A 314 31.15 -2.77 -9.05
N LEU A 315 31.45 -3.05 -7.79
CA LEU A 315 31.64 -4.40 -7.29
C LEU A 315 30.36 -5.24 -7.43
N ASP A 316 29.22 -4.68 -7.05
CA ASP A 316 27.91 -5.31 -7.18
C ASP A 316 27.63 -5.68 -8.65
N ASN A 317 27.85 -4.75 -9.57
CA ASN A 317 27.68 -5.00 -11.00
C ASN A 317 28.63 -6.08 -11.54
N THR A 318 29.83 -6.18 -10.99
CA THR A 318 30.81 -7.20 -11.38
C THR A 318 30.42 -8.58 -10.86
N LEU A 319 29.97 -8.67 -9.61
CA LEU A 319 29.58 -9.92 -8.97
C LEU A 319 28.32 -10.56 -9.56
N TRP A 320 27.35 -9.73 -9.99
CA TRP A 320 26.05 -10.21 -10.47
C TRP A 320 25.95 -10.38 -11.98
N ASN A 321 26.79 -9.71 -12.77
CA ASN A 321 26.79 -9.85 -14.23
C ASN A 321 27.62 -11.04 -14.73
N ASN A 322 28.31 -11.74 -13.85
CA ASN A 322 29.10 -12.96 -14.17
C ASN A 322 28.45 -14.25 -13.66
N ALA A 323 27.19 -14.19 -13.20
CA ALA A 323 26.35 -15.32 -12.83
C ALA A 323 25.26 -15.51 -13.91
#